data_aab4f8cc252a4bc2aa8d0af052bd0b4e
#
_entry.id   aab4f8cc252a4bc2aa8d0af052bd0b4e
#
_cell.length_a   1.000
_cell.length_b   1.000
_cell.length_c   1.000
_cell.angle_alpha   90.00
_cell.angle_beta   90.00
_cell.angle_gamma   90.00
#
_symmetry.space_group_name_H-M   'P 1'
#
loop_
_entity.id
_entity.type
_entity.pdbx_description
1 polymer ?
#
loop_
_entity_poly.entity_id
_entity_poly.type
_entity_poly.pdbx_seq_one_letter_code
_entity_poly.pdbx_strand_id
1 'polypeptide(L)' 'MAKIDVNGQAQEVNLPLNVSELIQQQNVLQPEMVSVQVNEEFAEREDWESIQLKEGDKVDFLYFMGGGTL' A
#
# COMPACT_ATOMS: atom_id res chain seq x y z
N MET A 1 -5.27 14.19 -11.45
CA MET A 1 -4.95 13.37 -10.31
C MET A 1 -5.95 12.25 -10.16
N ALA A 2 -5.53 11.14 -9.64
CA ALA A 2 -6.39 9.98 -9.46
C ALA A 2 -6.70 9.83 -7.97
N LYS A 3 -7.80 9.16 -7.69
CA LYS A 3 -8.23 8.93 -6.31
C LYS A 3 -8.18 7.43 -6.03
N ILE A 4 -7.53 7.06 -4.94
CA ILE A 4 -7.47 5.67 -4.48
C ILE A 4 -7.87 5.64 -3.01
N ASP A 5 -8.20 4.43 -2.54
CA ASP A 5 -8.49 4.21 -1.13
C ASP A 5 -7.24 3.66 -0.45
N VAL A 6 -6.82 4.29 0.62
CA VAL A 6 -5.72 3.79 1.43
C VAL A 6 -6.24 3.58 2.84
N ASN A 7 -6.30 2.32 3.26
CA ASN A 7 -6.81 1.95 4.57
C ASN A 7 -8.21 2.51 4.82
N GLY A 8 -9.03 2.49 3.77
CA GLY A 8 -10.40 2.95 3.89
C GLY A 8 -10.59 4.45 3.74
N GLN A 9 -9.55 5.17 3.43
CA GLN A 9 -9.62 6.62 3.26
C GLN A 9 -9.24 7.00 1.85
N ALA A 10 -10.07 7.82 1.20
CA ALA A 10 -9.78 8.27 -0.15
C ALA A 10 -8.63 9.25 -0.14
N GLN A 11 -7.68 9.07 -1.03
CA GLN A 11 -6.55 9.96 -1.18
C GLN A 11 -6.31 10.22 -2.65
N GLU A 12 -5.86 11.43 -2.96
CA GLU A 12 -5.53 11.80 -4.31
C GLU A 12 -4.05 11.58 -4.55
N VAL A 13 -3.72 10.94 -5.66
CA VAL A 13 -2.34 10.63 -6.00
C VAL A 13 -2.09 10.98 -7.44
N ASN A 14 -0.83 11.14 -7.78
CA ASN A 14 -0.40 11.36 -9.15
C ASN A 14 -0.01 10.02 -9.77
N LEU A 15 -0.54 9.74 -10.94
CA LEU A 15 -0.19 8.55 -11.66
C LEU A 15 0.84 8.89 -12.73
N PRO A 16 1.71 7.98 -13.09
CA PRO A 16 1.80 6.60 -12.60
C PRO A 16 2.36 6.53 -11.19
N LEU A 17 1.92 5.50 -10.47
CA LEU A 17 2.33 5.30 -9.09
C LEU A 17 2.33 3.81 -8.82
N ASN A 18 3.44 3.27 -8.31
CA ASN A 18 3.47 1.87 -7.94
C ASN A 18 3.35 1.73 -6.42
N VAL A 19 3.20 0.49 -5.97
CA VAL A 19 2.98 0.23 -4.54
C VAL A 19 4.18 0.70 -3.73
N SER A 20 5.39 0.48 -4.24
CA SER A 20 6.58 0.87 -3.51
C SER A 20 6.61 2.39 -3.28
N GLU A 21 6.23 3.15 -4.29
CA GLU A 21 6.19 4.60 -4.16
C GLU A 21 5.11 5.04 -3.18
N LEU A 22 3.97 4.37 -3.21
CA LEU A 22 2.90 4.72 -2.28
C LEU A 22 3.35 4.49 -0.84
N ILE A 23 4.05 3.39 -0.59
CA ILE A 23 4.53 3.11 0.75
C ILE A 23 5.45 4.21 1.23
N GLN A 24 6.30 4.72 0.36
CA GLN A 24 7.19 5.81 0.73
C GLN A 24 6.40 7.09 1.03
N GLN A 25 5.37 7.36 0.27
CA GLN A 25 4.56 8.55 0.49
C GLN A 25 3.78 8.49 1.80
N GLN A 26 3.41 7.29 2.22
CA GLN A 26 2.63 7.14 3.44
C GLN A 26 3.49 7.11 4.69
N ASN A 27 4.80 7.26 4.53
CA ASN A 27 5.72 7.30 5.67
C ASN A 27 5.62 6.04 6.51
N VAL A 28 5.61 4.90 5.86
CA VAL A 28 5.61 3.64 6.57
C VAL A 28 6.97 3.47 7.23
N LEU A 29 6.98 3.39 8.55
CA LEU A 29 8.24 3.40 9.30
C LEU A 29 9.02 2.12 9.15
N GLN A 30 8.33 0.99 9.06
CA GLN A 30 9.01 -0.30 8.97
C GLN A 30 8.40 -1.08 7.81
N PRO A 31 8.81 -0.78 6.58
CA PRO A 31 8.21 -1.46 5.43
C PRO A 31 8.34 -2.97 5.48
N GLU A 32 9.40 -3.47 6.11
CA GLU A 32 9.58 -4.92 6.19
C GLU A 32 8.57 -5.56 7.14
N MET A 33 7.86 -4.77 7.92
CA MET A 33 6.86 -5.29 8.85
C MET A 33 5.45 -5.08 8.36
N VAL A 34 5.27 -4.66 7.13
CA VAL A 34 3.96 -4.36 6.62
C VAL A 34 3.60 -5.32 5.50
N SER A 35 2.35 -5.75 5.47
CA SER A 35 1.79 -6.48 4.34
C SER A 35 0.86 -5.54 3.60
N VAL A 36 0.82 -5.68 2.29
CA VAL A 36 0.04 -4.80 1.44
C VAL A 36 -0.95 -5.64 0.65
N GLN A 37 -2.19 -5.19 0.62
CA GLN A 37 -3.21 -5.77 -0.24
C GLN A 37 -3.70 -4.72 -1.20
N VAL A 38 -3.83 -5.09 -2.47
CA VAL A 38 -4.37 -4.22 -3.49
C VAL A 38 -5.64 -4.87 -4.01
N ASN A 39 -6.78 -4.20 -3.81
CA ASN A 39 -8.09 -4.73 -4.20
C ASN A 39 -8.30 -6.11 -3.58
N GLU A 40 -7.91 -6.25 -2.31
CA GLU A 40 -8.08 -7.46 -1.51
C GLU A 40 -7.21 -8.62 -1.95
N GLU A 41 -6.20 -8.34 -2.78
CA GLU A 41 -5.23 -9.36 -3.16
C GLU A 41 -3.88 -9.03 -2.55
N PHE A 42 -3.25 -10.02 -1.97
CA PHE A 42 -1.96 -9.83 -1.34
C PHE A 42 -0.92 -9.41 -2.37
N ALA A 43 -0.19 -8.35 -2.07
CA ALA A 43 0.87 -7.86 -2.93
C ALA A 43 2.22 -8.23 -2.33
N GLU A 44 2.94 -9.13 -3.02
CA GLU A 44 4.24 -9.56 -2.54
C GLU A 44 5.23 -8.42 -2.56
N ARG A 45 6.11 -8.39 -1.56
CA ARG A 45 7.09 -7.32 -1.48
C ARG A 45 7.90 -7.19 -2.78
N GLU A 46 8.28 -8.31 -3.37
CA GLU A 46 9.08 -8.28 -4.57
C GLU A 46 8.32 -7.77 -5.78
N ASP A 47 7.00 -7.68 -5.69
CA ASP A 47 6.17 -7.16 -6.78
C ASP A 47 5.79 -5.70 -6.57
N TRP A 48 6.15 -5.10 -5.46
CA TRP A 48 5.70 -3.74 -5.15
C TRP A 48 6.08 -2.74 -6.23
N GLU A 49 7.26 -2.91 -6.83
CA GLU A 49 7.71 -1.96 -7.83
C GLU A 49 7.04 -2.17 -9.18
N SER A 50 6.49 -3.35 -9.42
CA SER A 50 5.84 -3.62 -10.70
C SER A 50 4.34 -3.45 -10.65
N ILE A 51 3.74 -3.35 -9.47
CA ILE A 51 2.30 -3.18 -9.37
C ILE A 51 1.96 -1.71 -9.55
N GLN A 52 1.32 -1.41 -10.68
CA GLN A 52 0.93 -0.04 -10.99
C GLN A 52 -0.47 0.21 -10.50
N LEU A 53 -0.64 1.24 -9.69
CA LEU A 53 -1.94 1.59 -9.15
C LEU A 53 -2.75 2.37 -10.18
N LYS A 54 -4.07 2.28 -10.06
CA LYS A 54 -5.00 2.94 -10.96
C LYS A 54 -6.04 3.67 -10.12
N GLU A 55 -6.72 4.57 -10.76
CA GLU A 55 -7.83 5.25 -10.11
C GLU A 55 -8.85 4.22 -9.62
N GLY A 56 -9.29 4.39 -8.38
CA GLY A 56 -10.28 3.50 -7.80
C GLY A 56 -9.69 2.29 -7.10
N ASP A 57 -8.39 2.10 -7.17
CA ASP A 57 -7.77 0.98 -6.48
C ASP A 57 -7.89 1.14 -4.96
N LYS A 58 -7.99 0.00 -4.29
CA LYS A 58 -8.08 -0.04 -2.84
C LYS A 58 -6.81 -0.69 -2.32
N VAL A 59 -6.09 0.03 -1.48
CA VAL A 59 -4.82 -0.44 -0.93
C VAL A 59 -4.94 -0.49 0.58
N ASP A 60 -4.63 -1.64 1.15
CA ASP A 60 -4.67 -1.83 2.60
C ASP A 60 -3.29 -2.20 3.10
N PHE A 61 -2.85 -1.52 4.14
CA PHE A 61 -1.60 -1.83 4.82
C PHE A 61 -1.91 -2.55 6.11
N LEU A 62 -1.35 -3.74 6.27
CA LEU A 62 -1.53 -4.53 7.47
C LEU A 62 -0.20 -4.63 8.19
N TYR A 63 -0.16 -4.10 9.38
CA TYR A 63 1.09 -4.06 10.15
C TYR A 63 1.15 -5.25 11.08
N PHE A 64 2.26 -5.94 11.08
CA PHE A 64 2.51 -6.99 12.04
C PHE A 64 3.14 -6.35 13.26
N MET A 65 2.47 -6.54 14.36
CA MET A 65 2.95 -5.95 15.59
C MET A 65 3.94 -6.86 16.24
N GLY A 66 4.82 -7.35 15.59
CA GLY A 66 5.82 -8.17 16.14
C GLY A 66 5.50 -8.76 17.46
N GLY A 67 6.09 -9.66 17.83
CA GLY A 67 5.97 -10.19 19.07
C GLY A 67 4.59 -10.43 19.49
N GLY A 68 3.82 -10.11 18.77
CA GLY A 68 2.52 -10.30 19.01
C GLY A 68 2.23 -10.07 20.35
N THR A 69 2.76 -9.65 20.73
CA THR A 69 2.47 -9.35 21.87
C THR A 69 1.23 -9.53 22.12
N LEU A 70 0.98 -9.92 22.00
CA LEU A 70 -0.12 -10.05 22.14
C LEU A 70 -0.51 -10.58 22.63
#